data_3bb363557ab1e5f616ae41a7d647575e
#
_entry.id   3bb363557ab1e5f616ae41a7d647575e
#
_cell.length_a   1.000
_cell.length_b   1.000
_cell.length_c   1.000
_cell.angle_alpha   90.00
_cell.angle_beta   90.00
_cell.angle_gamma   90.00
#
_symmetry.space_group_name_H-M   'P 1'
#
loop_
_entity.id
_entity.type
_entity.pdbx_description
1 polymer ?
#
loop_
_entity_poly.entity_id
_entity_poly.type
_entity_poly.pdbx_seq_one_letter_code
_entity_poly.pdbx_strand_id
1 'polypeptide(L)' 'EFPSEEIARVVYESVLIEDKSVPYRRTRTRLLLKGKRIKLEFTAKDNSALRGTLNSYLRWIKVALDTLDL' A
#
# COMPACT_ATOMS: atom_id res chain seq x y z
N GLU A 1 3.27 -1.53 11.63
CA GLU A 1 4.72 -1.72 11.80
C GLU A 1 5.13 -3.12 11.40
N PHE A 2 6.23 -3.25 10.66
CA PHE A 2 6.70 -4.53 10.16
C PHE A 2 7.85 -5.05 11.03
N PRO A 3 8.16 -6.37 10.94
CA PRO A 3 9.21 -6.97 11.78
C PRO A 3 10.60 -6.40 11.59
N SER A 4 10.91 -5.90 10.38
CA SER A 4 12.21 -5.31 10.10
C SER A 4 12.09 -4.22 9.04
N GLU A 5 13.13 -3.39 8.93
CA GLU A 5 13.19 -2.36 7.90
C GLU A 5 13.25 -2.96 6.50
N GLU A 6 13.95 -4.09 6.36
CA GLU A 6 14.07 -4.78 5.09
C GLU A 6 12.71 -5.29 4.60
N ILE A 7 11.93 -5.90 5.51
CA ILE A 7 10.59 -6.39 5.18
C ILE A 7 9.69 -5.22 4.82
N ALA A 8 9.74 -4.13 5.59
CA ALA A 8 8.95 -2.94 5.31
C ALA A 8 9.27 -2.38 3.92
N ARG A 9 10.55 -2.36 3.54
CA ARG A 9 10.96 -1.86 2.22
C ARG A 9 10.46 -2.76 1.10
N VAL A 10 10.56 -4.09 1.26
CA VAL A 10 10.07 -5.03 0.26
C VAL A 10 8.56 -4.86 0.05
N VAL A 11 7.81 -4.76 1.14
CA VAL A 11 6.36 -4.53 1.06
C VAL A 11 6.07 -3.18 0.39
N TYR A 12 6.78 -2.15 0.77
CA TYR A 12 6.62 -0.81 0.19
C TYR A 12 6.83 -0.83 -1.32
N GLU A 13 7.91 -1.46 -1.79
CA GLU A 13 8.21 -1.52 -3.23
C GLU A 13 7.17 -2.34 -3.97
N SER A 14 6.72 -3.45 -3.39
CA SER A 14 5.68 -4.29 -4.01
C SER A 14 4.37 -3.53 -4.17
N VAL A 15 3.96 -2.82 -3.12
CA VAL A 15 2.72 -2.03 -3.16
C VAL A 15 2.85 -0.88 -4.14
N LEU A 16 4.02 -0.26 -4.20
CA LEU A 16 4.26 0.87 -5.11
C LEU A 16 4.12 0.44 -6.57
N ILE A 17 4.61 -0.74 -6.93
CA ILE A 17 4.47 -1.27 -8.28
C ILE A 17 2.99 -1.47 -8.63
N GLU A 18 2.22 -2.07 -7.71
CA GLU A 18 0.79 -2.26 -7.92
C GLU A 18 0.05 -0.93 -8.03
N ASP A 19 0.44 0.05 -7.20
CA ASP A 19 -0.15 1.37 -7.24
C ASP A 19 0.04 2.05 -8.59
N LYS A 20 1.23 1.93 -9.16
CA LYS A 20 1.56 2.55 -10.45
C LYS A 20 0.90 1.85 -11.62
N SER A 21 0.48 0.60 -11.47
CA SER A 21 -0.13 -0.17 -12.55
C SER A 21 -1.63 0.05 -12.67
N VAL A 22 -2.24 0.82 -11.78
CA VAL A 22 -3.67 1.14 -11.85
C VAL A 22 -3.88 2.21 -12.92
N PRO A 23 -4.61 1.91 -14.01
CA PRO A 23 -4.73 2.83 -15.15
C PRO A 23 -5.64 4.02 -14.88
N TYR A 24 -6.57 3.89 -13.93
CA TYR A 24 -7.53 4.92 -13.62
C TYR A 24 -7.75 4.99 -12.12
N ARG A 25 -7.75 6.22 -11.60
CA ARG A 25 -7.81 6.40 -10.16
C ARG A 25 -8.66 7.61 -9.78
N ARG A 26 -9.60 7.39 -8.86
CA ARG A 26 -10.44 8.43 -8.29
C ARG A 26 -9.92 8.94 -6.95
N THR A 27 -8.82 8.37 -6.49
CA THR A 27 -8.20 8.68 -5.21
C THR A 27 -6.74 9.04 -5.42
N ARG A 28 -6.30 10.10 -4.76
CA ARG A 28 -4.88 10.43 -4.71
C ARG A 28 -4.27 9.69 -3.53
N THR A 29 -3.16 9.05 -3.77
CA THR A 29 -2.48 8.26 -2.75
C THR A 29 -1.02 8.67 -2.65
N ARG A 30 -0.49 8.56 -1.45
CA ARG A 30 0.92 8.83 -1.19
C ARG A 30 1.44 7.77 -0.24
N LEU A 31 2.54 7.13 -0.64
CA LEU A 31 3.20 6.10 0.14
C LEU A 31 4.51 6.63 0.67
N LEU A 32 4.74 6.50 1.96
CA LEU A 32 5.98 6.91 2.61
C LEU A 32 6.53 5.75 3.41
N LEU A 33 7.82 5.50 3.26
CA LEU A 33 8.52 4.46 4.03
C LEU A 33 9.38 5.14 5.09
N LYS A 34 9.16 4.77 6.35
CA LYS A 34 9.93 5.29 7.49
C LYS A 34 10.35 4.13 8.39
N GLY A 35 11.61 3.70 8.23
CA GLY A 35 12.11 2.58 9.00
C GLY A 35 11.28 1.33 8.83
N LYS A 36 10.63 0.87 9.90
CA LYS A 36 9.78 -0.31 9.88
C LYS A 36 8.32 0.00 9.59
N ARG A 37 7.99 1.24 9.24
CA ARG A 37 6.62 1.69 9.06
C ARG A 37 6.37 2.18 7.65
N ILE A 38 5.17 1.93 7.16
CA ILE A 38 4.68 2.48 5.91
C ILE A 38 3.53 3.39 6.24
N LYS A 39 3.60 4.64 5.76
CA LYS A 39 2.54 5.60 5.92
C LYS A 39 1.77 5.72 4.62
N LEU A 40 0.45 5.62 4.71
CA LEU A 40 -0.45 5.74 3.58
C LEU A 40 -1.29 6.99 3.76
N GLU A 41 -1.26 7.86 2.75
CA GLU A 41 -2.09 9.07 2.75
C GLU A 41 -3.03 8.99 1.56
N PHE A 42 -4.33 9.20 1.81
CA PHE A 42 -5.36 9.14 0.78
C PHE A 42 -6.16 10.42 0.74
N THR A 43 -6.46 10.89 -0.47
CA THR A 43 -7.44 11.94 -0.69
C THR A 43 -8.43 11.42 -1.71
N ALA A 44 -9.68 11.25 -1.31
CA ALA A 44 -10.71 10.68 -2.16
C ALA A 44 -11.88 11.65 -2.30
N LYS A 45 -12.59 11.56 -3.44
CA LYS A 45 -13.75 12.41 -3.69
C LYS A 45 -14.97 11.97 -2.89
N ASP A 46 -15.07 10.69 -2.56
CA ASP A 46 -16.19 10.15 -1.82
C ASP A 46 -15.77 8.94 -1.01
N ASN A 47 -16.67 8.48 -0.13
CA ASN A 47 -16.39 7.35 0.76
C ASN A 47 -16.21 6.04 0.01
N SER A 48 -16.92 5.85 -1.10
CA SER A 48 -16.79 4.63 -1.90
C SER A 48 -15.40 4.53 -2.52
N ALA A 49 -14.88 5.65 -3.07
CA ALA A 49 -13.55 5.68 -3.64
C ALA A 49 -12.48 5.43 -2.58
N LEU A 50 -12.65 6.03 -1.39
CA LEU A 50 -11.73 5.82 -0.28
C LEU A 50 -11.69 4.36 0.16
N ARG A 51 -12.87 3.78 0.34
CA ARG A 51 -13.00 2.38 0.78
C ARG A 51 -12.39 1.42 -0.23
N GLY A 52 -12.68 1.63 -1.52
CA GLY A 52 -12.11 0.79 -2.58
C GLY A 52 -10.59 0.85 -2.63
N THR A 53 -10.04 2.06 -2.51
CA THR A 53 -8.60 2.25 -2.51
C THR A 53 -7.95 1.58 -1.29
N LEU A 54 -8.52 1.79 -0.10
CA LEU A 54 -8.01 1.20 1.12
C LEU A 54 -8.01 -0.32 1.04
N ASN A 55 -9.11 -0.91 0.55
CA ASN A 55 -9.21 -2.36 0.40
C ASN A 55 -8.15 -2.89 -0.57
N SER A 56 -7.88 -2.19 -1.65
CA SER A 56 -6.84 -2.57 -2.60
C SER A 56 -5.46 -2.58 -1.95
N TYR A 57 -5.12 -1.53 -1.21
CA TYR A 57 -3.83 -1.46 -0.53
C TYR A 57 -3.67 -2.55 0.51
N LEU A 58 -4.71 -2.80 1.30
CA LEU A 58 -4.66 -3.86 2.30
C LEU A 58 -4.45 -5.23 1.66
N ARG A 59 -5.08 -5.47 0.52
CA ARG A 59 -4.91 -6.71 -0.23
C ARG A 59 -3.49 -6.86 -0.75
N TRP A 60 -2.92 -5.79 -1.32
CA TRP A 60 -1.56 -5.82 -1.84
C TRP A 60 -0.54 -6.07 -0.74
N ILE A 61 -0.72 -5.44 0.42
CA ILE A 61 0.15 -5.64 1.57
C ILE A 61 0.06 -7.10 2.04
N LYS A 62 -1.16 -7.64 2.12
CA LYS A 62 -1.37 -9.03 2.52
C LYS A 62 -0.68 -9.99 1.56
N VAL A 63 -0.82 -9.78 0.26
CA VAL A 63 -0.19 -10.62 -0.75
C VAL A 63 1.33 -10.56 -0.63
N ALA A 64 1.89 -9.37 -0.43
CA ALA A 64 3.33 -9.20 -0.26
C ALA A 64 3.84 -9.95 0.97
N LEU A 65 3.12 -9.85 2.10
CA LEU A 65 3.51 -10.55 3.32
C LEU A 65 3.39 -12.07 3.17
N ASP A 66 2.34 -12.54 2.51
CA ASP A 66 2.16 -13.97 2.25
C ASP A 66 3.28 -14.50 1.37
N THR A 67 3.72 -13.73 0.37
CA THR A 67 4.82 -14.10 -0.51
C THR A 67 6.13 -14.22 0.26
N LEU A 68 6.33 -13.39 1.28
CA LEU A 68 7.50 -13.45 2.14
C LEU A 68 7.40 -14.56 3.18
N ASP A 69 6.30 -15.25 3.23
CA ASP A 69 6.05 -16.36 4.16
C ASP A 69 6.23 -15.95 5.63
N LEU A 70 5.60 -14.84 5.97
CA LEU A 70 5.63 -14.30 7.33
C LEU A 70 4.38 -14.70 8.12
#